data_ea03fd9f03c5c35519ef39768b3b4326
#
_entry.id   ea03fd9f03c5c35519ef39768b3b4326
#
_cell.length_a   1.000
_cell.length_b   1.000
_cell.length_c   1.000
_cell.angle_alpha   90.00
_cell.angle_beta   90.00
_cell.angle_gamma   90.00
#
_symmetry.space_group_name_H-M   'P 1'
#
loop_
_entity.id
_entity.type
_entity.pdbx_description
1 polymer ?
#
loop_
_entity_poly.entity_id
_entity_poly.type
_entity_poly.pdbx_seq_one_letter_code
_entity_poly.pdbx_strand_id
1 'polypeptide(L)'
;MVQSRGLGDVYKRQVHDLRAELFQKLHDLPKSYFDANQSGQLINRITFTTTQVSGAASNAVKTLIREGFLLIGLFVYLLILNFKLTLLLIGTAPLIALIVYVAGKRLKKLAKKIQTAMGDVTHIASEAVDGHVEIKSFNAQEYENSRFFEANTSNKNQNLKLEATGNMATPIIQVLVSISLSIVAYFALGAQLGISLDAETFVAFFTAAGLMAKPIRQLSNINMIVQKGLAAAVEIFEQLDQEVESDLGNNKDIIEGNIEFDNVNFSYETGRQVLNDISFSINKNETVAIVGKSGSGKSTIANLIPRFYNHSSGNISIDGTPISEFSLDHLRSQTVSYT
;
A
#
# COMPACT_ATOMS: atom_id res chain seq x y z
N MET A 1 -17.00 18.97 -21.10
CA MET A 1 -17.52 18.53 -19.79
C MET A 1 -17.96 17.05 -19.73
N VAL A 2 -18.30 16.39 -20.84
CA VAL A 2 -18.76 14.98 -20.88
C VAL A 2 -17.60 13.99 -20.71
N GLN A 3 -16.40 14.27 -21.19
CA GLN A 3 -15.23 13.37 -21.11
C GLN A 3 -14.64 13.21 -19.70
N SER A 4 -14.84 14.17 -18.79
CA SER A 4 -14.33 14.06 -17.42
C SER A 4 -15.22 13.21 -16.51
N ARG A 5 -16.51 13.05 -16.85
CA ARG A 5 -17.44 12.17 -16.11
C ARG A 5 -17.10 10.69 -16.32
N GLY A 6 -16.82 10.28 -17.56
CA GLY A 6 -16.54 8.87 -17.88
C GLY A 6 -15.31 8.30 -17.15
N LEU A 7 -14.18 9.03 -17.10
CA LEU A 7 -12.97 8.59 -16.40
C LEU A 7 -13.14 8.58 -14.88
N GLY A 8 -13.90 9.54 -14.34
CA GLY A 8 -14.22 9.56 -12.91
C GLY A 8 -15.13 8.40 -12.49
N ASP A 9 -16.07 8.02 -13.35
CA ASP A 9 -16.98 6.90 -13.10
C ASP A 9 -16.25 5.54 -13.18
N VAL A 10 -15.36 5.38 -14.17
CA VAL A 10 -14.49 4.18 -14.28
C VAL A 10 -13.60 4.03 -13.05
N TYR A 11 -12.95 5.12 -12.60
CA TYR A 11 -12.15 5.13 -11.39
C TYR A 11 -12.94 4.70 -10.15
N LYS A 12 -14.12 5.30 -9.94
CA LYS A 12 -14.96 4.97 -8.78
C LYS A 12 -15.44 3.53 -8.80
N ARG A 13 -15.77 3.01 -9.99
CA ARG A 13 -16.17 1.60 -10.17
C ARG A 13 -15.01 0.66 -9.86
N GLN A 14 -13.80 0.93 -10.35
CA GLN A 14 -12.63 0.12 -10.04
C GLN A 14 -12.34 0.06 -8.53
N VAL A 15 -12.44 1.20 -7.82
CA VAL A 15 -12.29 1.22 -6.36
C VAL A 15 -13.38 0.42 -5.67
N HIS A 16 -14.64 0.54 -6.14
CA HIS A 16 -15.77 -0.22 -5.62
C HIS A 16 -15.56 -1.72 -5.79
N ASP A 17 -15.24 -2.15 -7.02
CA ASP A 17 -15.09 -3.57 -7.35
C ASP A 17 -13.93 -4.20 -6.57
N LEU A 18 -12.78 -3.52 -6.50
CA LEU A 18 -11.62 -3.98 -5.75
C LEU A 18 -11.89 -4.07 -4.24
N ARG A 19 -12.67 -3.13 -3.68
CA ARG A 19 -13.09 -3.19 -2.28
C ARG A 19 -14.03 -4.37 -2.02
N ALA A 20 -14.98 -4.60 -2.93
CA ALA A 20 -15.92 -5.72 -2.82
C ALA A 20 -15.18 -7.06 -2.87
N GLU A 21 -14.22 -7.20 -3.80
CA GLU A 21 -13.39 -8.39 -3.94
C GLU A 21 -12.53 -8.65 -2.70
N LEU A 22 -11.84 -7.62 -2.18
CA LEU A 22 -11.06 -7.73 -0.94
C LEU A 22 -11.93 -8.08 0.27
N PHE A 23 -13.11 -7.47 0.36
CA PHE A 23 -14.02 -7.73 1.46
C PHE A 23 -14.58 -9.16 1.40
N GLN A 24 -14.93 -9.65 0.22
CA GLN A 24 -15.33 -11.03 0.01
C GLN A 24 -14.18 -11.98 0.37
N LYS A 25 -12.97 -11.70 -0.12
CA LYS A 25 -11.79 -12.50 0.19
C LYS A 25 -11.55 -12.64 1.70
N LEU A 26 -11.79 -11.57 2.50
CA LEU A 26 -11.65 -11.67 3.96
C LEU A 26 -12.55 -12.75 4.59
N HIS A 27 -13.74 -13.00 4.04
CA HIS A 27 -14.62 -14.05 4.58
C HIS A 27 -14.12 -15.45 4.25
N ASP A 28 -13.35 -15.58 3.17
CA ASP A 28 -12.83 -16.86 2.69
C ASP A 28 -11.45 -17.21 3.31
N LEU A 29 -10.83 -16.26 4.04
CA LEU A 29 -9.51 -16.47 4.63
C LEU A 29 -9.57 -17.22 5.97
N PRO A 30 -8.58 -18.11 6.24
CA PRO A 30 -8.51 -18.86 7.47
C PRO A 30 -8.23 -17.97 8.68
N LYS A 31 -8.64 -18.42 9.88
CA LYS A 31 -8.43 -17.69 11.12
C LYS A 31 -6.95 -17.35 11.39
N SER A 32 -6.03 -18.21 11.00
CA SER A 32 -4.59 -17.99 11.12
C SER A 32 -4.11 -16.70 10.45
N TYR A 33 -4.74 -16.31 9.33
CA TYR A 33 -4.45 -15.05 8.66
C TYR A 33 -4.78 -13.83 9.52
N PHE A 34 -5.90 -13.86 10.24
CA PHE A 34 -6.32 -12.78 11.14
C PHE A 34 -5.46 -12.70 12.40
N ASP A 35 -4.95 -13.84 12.89
CA ASP A 35 -4.03 -13.86 14.03
C ASP A 35 -2.64 -13.29 13.68
N ALA A 36 -2.21 -13.45 12.42
CA ALA A 36 -0.95 -12.92 11.90
C ALA A 36 -1.01 -11.44 11.48
N ASN A 37 -2.22 -10.89 11.24
CA ASN A 37 -2.40 -9.54 10.71
C ASN A 37 -3.22 -8.67 11.68
N GLN A 38 -2.78 -7.44 11.87
CA GLN A 38 -3.53 -6.49 12.71
C GLN A 38 -4.80 -6.01 12.01
N SER A 39 -5.94 -5.97 12.70
CA SER A 39 -7.23 -5.53 12.15
C SER A 39 -7.17 -4.14 11.50
N GLY A 40 -6.40 -3.21 12.09
CA GLY A 40 -6.21 -1.87 11.53
C GLY A 40 -5.54 -1.88 10.15
N GLN A 41 -4.58 -2.80 9.92
CA GLN A 41 -3.93 -2.95 8.61
C GLN A 41 -4.90 -3.50 7.57
N LEU A 42 -5.70 -4.50 7.91
CA LEU A 42 -6.70 -5.08 7.01
C LEU A 42 -7.76 -4.05 6.61
N ILE A 43 -8.26 -3.27 7.57
CA ILE A 43 -9.19 -2.17 7.32
C ILE A 43 -8.56 -1.12 6.41
N ASN A 44 -7.29 -0.76 6.65
CA ASN A 44 -6.57 0.22 5.85
C ASN A 44 -6.39 -0.24 4.39
N ARG A 45 -6.14 -1.52 4.15
CA ARG A 45 -6.05 -2.08 2.80
C ARG A 45 -7.34 -1.87 2.01
N ILE A 46 -8.50 -2.16 2.62
CA ILE A 46 -9.81 -1.99 1.98
C ILE A 46 -10.15 -0.52 1.78
N THR A 47 -9.90 0.34 2.77
CA THR A 47 -10.40 1.71 2.76
C THR A 47 -9.48 2.68 2.02
N PHE A 48 -8.18 2.59 2.26
CA PHE A 48 -7.19 3.57 1.80
C PHE A 48 -6.30 3.03 0.67
N THR A 49 -5.72 1.83 0.82
CA THR A 49 -4.76 1.29 -0.15
C THR A 49 -5.41 1.06 -1.52
N THR A 50 -6.66 0.60 -1.58
CA THR A 50 -7.45 0.48 -2.82
C THR A 50 -7.57 1.80 -3.57
N THR A 51 -7.79 2.90 -2.84
CA THR A 51 -7.89 4.25 -3.44
C THR A 51 -6.54 4.70 -4.00
N GLN A 52 -5.42 4.34 -3.34
CA GLN A 52 -4.08 4.66 -3.82
C GLN A 52 -3.76 3.96 -5.14
N VAL A 53 -4.09 2.66 -5.28
CA VAL A 53 -3.87 1.89 -6.52
C VAL A 53 -4.60 2.51 -7.69
N SER A 54 -5.91 2.67 -7.56
CA SER A 54 -6.76 3.23 -8.61
C SER A 54 -6.39 4.67 -8.93
N GLY A 55 -6.07 5.48 -7.90
CA GLY A 55 -5.65 6.86 -8.06
C GLY A 55 -4.31 6.98 -8.79
N ALA A 56 -3.35 6.13 -8.46
CA ALA A 56 -2.06 6.10 -9.13
C ALA A 56 -2.19 5.71 -10.60
N ALA A 57 -2.92 4.63 -10.91
CA ALA A 57 -3.15 4.17 -12.27
C ALA A 57 -3.83 5.24 -13.13
N SER A 58 -4.95 5.80 -12.66
CA SER A 58 -5.70 6.80 -13.40
C SER A 58 -4.92 8.11 -13.60
N ASN A 59 -4.22 8.59 -12.56
CA ASN A 59 -3.45 9.83 -12.65
C ASN A 59 -2.20 9.67 -13.52
N ALA A 60 -1.51 8.54 -13.42
CA ALA A 60 -0.34 8.26 -14.24
C ALA A 60 -0.69 8.22 -15.73
N VAL A 61 -1.73 7.46 -16.10
CA VAL A 61 -2.19 7.35 -17.50
C VAL A 61 -2.67 8.70 -18.03
N LYS A 62 -3.52 9.41 -17.27
CA LYS A 62 -4.01 10.74 -17.66
C LYS A 62 -2.87 11.74 -17.87
N THR A 63 -1.90 11.77 -16.96
CA THR A 63 -0.77 12.69 -17.05
C THR A 63 0.15 12.30 -18.20
N LEU A 64 0.44 11.00 -18.39
CA LEU A 64 1.27 10.52 -19.49
C LEU A 64 0.67 10.91 -20.85
N ILE A 65 -0.61 10.65 -21.05
CA ILE A 65 -1.29 10.98 -22.31
C ILE A 65 -1.31 12.49 -22.52
N ARG A 66 -1.84 13.26 -21.57
CA ARG A 66 -2.02 14.70 -21.73
C ARG A 66 -0.70 15.43 -21.90
N GLU A 67 0.23 15.21 -20.97
CA GLU A 67 1.51 15.93 -20.97
C GLU A 67 2.47 15.38 -22.02
N GLY A 68 2.38 14.08 -22.33
CA GLY A 68 3.16 13.45 -23.39
C GLY A 68 2.78 14.00 -24.76
N PHE A 69 1.49 14.03 -25.11
CA PHE A 69 1.04 14.61 -26.37
C PHE A 69 1.33 16.10 -26.47
N LEU A 70 1.16 16.86 -25.36
CA LEU A 70 1.48 18.28 -25.33
C LEU A 70 2.98 18.50 -25.57
N LEU A 71 3.85 17.71 -24.92
CA LEU A 71 5.30 17.82 -25.10
C LEU A 71 5.73 17.49 -26.53
N ILE A 72 5.18 16.41 -27.11
CA ILE A 72 5.46 16.01 -28.48
C ILE A 72 4.97 17.11 -29.47
N GLY A 73 3.75 17.62 -29.29
CA GLY A 73 3.20 18.68 -30.12
C GLY A 73 4.02 19.94 -30.06
N LEU A 74 4.41 20.40 -28.87
CA LEU A 74 5.30 21.56 -28.71
C LEU A 74 6.68 21.34 -29.35
N PHE A 75 7.20 20.13 -29.19
CA PHE A 75 8.50 19.77 -29.76
C PHE A 75 8.49 19.78 -31.30
N VAL A 76 7.47 19.16 -31.90
CA VAL A 76 7.27 19.21 -33.36
C VAL A 76 7.07 20.64 -33.84
N TYR A 77 6.30 21.44 -33.11
CA TYR A 77 6.10 22.83 -33.44
C TYR A 77 7.41 23.63 -33.43
N LEU A 78 8.28 23.44 -32.43
CA LEU A 78 9.60 24.06 -32.37
C LEU A 78 10.51 23.63 -33.53
N LEU A 79 10.46 22.36 -33.95
CA LEU A 79 11.22 21.85 -35.09
C LEU A 79 10.77 22.53 -36.42
N ILE A 80 9.46 22.74 -36.57
CA ILE A 80 8.90 23.42 -37.76
C ILE A 80 9.30 24.91 -37.76
N LEU A 81 9.25 25.59 -36.60
CA LEU A 81 9.63 26.97 -36.48
C LEU A 81 11.11 27.20 -36.84
N ASN A 82 12.01 26.44 -36.20
CA ASN A 82 13.43 26.53 -36.49
C ASN A 82 14.21 25.31 -35.96
N PHE A 83 14.65 24.45 -36.88
CA PHE A 83 15.38 23.21 -36.51
C PHE A 83 16.71 23.50 -35.80
N LYS A 84 17.48 24.51 -36.20
CA LYS A 84 18.79 24.84 -35.63
C LYS A 84 18.67 25.31 -34.17
N LEU A 85 17.69 26.19 -33.90
CA LEU A 85 17.42 26.65 -32.52
C LEU A 85 16.88 25.53 -31.62
N THR A 86 16.05 24.65 -32.15
CA THR A 86 15.53 23.51 -31.44
C THR A 86 16.67 22.52 -31.07
N LEU A 87 17.62 22.31 -31.99
CA LEU A 87 18.78 21.46 -31.69
C LEU A 87 19.65 22.06 -30.57
N LEU A 88 19.81 23.39 -30.55
CA LEU A 88 20.54 24.11 -29.50
C LEU A 88 19.80 23.99 -28.16
N LEU A 89 18.48 24.09 -28.16
CA LEU A 89 17.64 23.88 -26.97
C LEU A 89 17.78 22.45 -26.44
N ILE A 90 17.76 21.42 -27.31
CA ILE A 90 17.99 20.01 -26.93
C ILE A 90 19.35 19.82 -26.26
N GLY A 91 20.39 20.55 -26.70
CA GLY A 91 21.71 20.49 -26.08
C GLY A 91 21.71 20.79 -24.58
N THR A 92 20.70 21.50 -24.07
CA THR A 92 20.55 21.79 -22.64
C THR A 92 19.76 20.70 -21.86
N ALA A 93 19.02 19.83 -22.55
CA ALA A 93 18.19 18.80 -21.95
C ALA A 93 18.97 17.80 -21.05
N PRO A 94 20.19 17.34 -21.40
CA PRO A 94 20.98 16.46 -20.53
C PRO A 94 21.28 17.07 -19.16
N LEU A 95 21.52 18.39 -19.11
CA LEU A 95 21.80 19.08 -17.85
C LEU A 95 20.55 19.14 -16.94
N ILE A 96 19.40 19.42 -17.54
CA ILE A 96 18.10 19.40 -16.83
C ILE A 96 17.82 17.99 -16.34
N ALA A 97 18.00 16.96 -17.17
CA ALA A 97 17.81 15.57 -16.83
C ALA A 97 18.68 15.12 -15.65
N LEU A 98 19.95 15.55 -15.61
CA LEU A 98 20.86 15.28 -14.51
C LEU A 98 20.35 15.84 -13.18
N ILE A 99 19.88 17.09 -13.19
CA ILE A 99 19.34 17.72 -11.97
C ILE A 99 18.09 17.02 -11.48
N VAL A 100 17.15 16.70 -12.39
CA VAL A 100 15.92 15.94 -12.06
C VAL A 100 16.28 14.57 -11.48
N TYR A 101 17.27 13.90 -12.04
CA TYR A 101 17.75 12.60 -11.56
C TYR A 101 18.33 12.70 -10.14
N VAL A 102 19.23 13.66 -9.88
CA VAL A 102 19.86 13.87 -8.57
C VAL A 102 18.82 14.25 -7.52
N ALA A 103 17.92 15.18 -7.84
CA ALA A 103 16.83 15.59 -6.96
C ALA A 103 15.89 14.40 -6.66
N GLY A 104 15.52 13.63 -7.67
CA GLY A 104 14.66 12.45 -7.52
C GLY A 104 15.26 11.38 -6.61
N LYS A 105 16.56 11.09 -6.76
CA LYS A 105 17.27 10.14 -5.88
C LYS A 105 17.28 10.61 -4.42
N ARG A 106 17.50 11.91 -4.20
CA ARG A 106 17.47 12.50 -2.85
C ARG A 106 16.07 12.48 -2.26
N LEU A 107 15.04 12.84 -3.02
CA LEU A 107 13.63 12.80 -2.59
C LEU A 107 13.21 11.39 -2.20
N LYS A 108 13.56 10.37 -2.99
CA LYS A 108 13.28 8.95 -2.66
C LYS A 108 13.91 8.55 -1.32
N LYS A 109 15.16 8.93 -1.07
CA LYS A 109 15.87 8.65 0.21
C LYS A 109 15.19 9.33 1.39
N LEU A 110 14.75 10.59 1.22
CA LEU A 110 14.05 11.34 2.26
C LEU A 110 12.65 10.78 2.53
N ALA A 111 11.90 10.39 1.49
CA ALA A 111 10.59 9.76 1.64
C ALA A 111 10.66 8.48 2.49
N LYS A 112 11.69 7.62 2.27
CA LYS A 112 11.91 6.43 3.11
C LYS A 112 12.17 6.81 4.58
N LYS A 113 12.97 7.84 4.83
CA LYS A 113 13.25 8.31 6.20
C LYS A 113 12.01 8.87 6.91
N ILE A 114 11.14 9.56 6.16
CA ILE A 114 9.86 10.05 6.69
C ILE A 114 8.96 8.89 7.08
N GLN A 115 8.88 7.85 6.27
CA GLN A 115 8.09 6.66 6.55
C GLN A 115 8.58 5.96 7.84
N THR A 116 9.90 5.81 8.03
CA THR A 116 10.46 5.26 9.27
C THR A 116 10.13 6.15 10.46
N ALA A 117 10.39 7.46 10.37
CA ALA A 117 10.12 8.40 11.47
C ALA A 117 8.61 8.52 11.80
N MET A 118 7.72 8.32 10.83
CA MET A 118 6.28 8.25 11.06
C MET A 118 5.89 6.94 11.76
N GLY A 119 6.56 5.84 11.42
CA GLY A 119 6.43 4.56 12.14
C GLY A 119 6.75 4.71 13.62
N ASP A 120 7.86 5.40 13.96
CA ASP A 120 8.24 5.65 15.35
C ASP A 120 7.18 6.49 16.10
N VAL A 121 6.63 7.54 15.47
CA VAL A 121 5.53 8.35 16.03
C VAL A 121 4.28 7.50 16.29
N THR A 122 3.92 6.65 15.31
CA THR A 122 2.74 5.79 15.43
C THR A 122 2.93 4.74 16.52
N HIS A 123 4.12 4.17 16.62
CA HIS A 123 4.46 3.17 17.63
C HIS A 123 4.32 3.76 19.05
N ILE A 124 4.96 4.91 19.31
CA ILE A 124 4.87 5.57 20.63
C ILE A 124 3.42 5.97 20.94
N ALA A 125 2.67 6.47 19.96
CA ALA A 125 1.27 6.80 20.17
C ALA A 125 0.42 5.56 20.50
N SER A 126 0.66 4.42 19.84
CA SER A 126 -0.02 3.16 20.13
C SER A 126 0.32 2.65 21.53
N GLU A 127 1.61 2.63 21.89
CA GLU A 127 2.04 2.26 23.25
C GLU A 127 1.37 3.13 24.33
N ALA A 128 1.26 4.44 24.08
CA ALA A 128 0.62 5.36 25.05
C ALA A 128 -0.88 5.13 25.17
N VAL A 129 -1.56 4.73 24.10
CA VAL A 129 -3.00 4.39 24.14
C VAL A 129 -3.22 3.05 24.84
N ASP A 130 -2.43 2.04 24.49
CA ASP A 130 -2.56 0.69 25.05
C ASP A 130 -2.13 0.64 26.53
N GLY A 131 -1.05 1.34 26.87
CA GLY A 131 -0.47 1.42 28.22
C GLY A 131 -0.93 2.64 29.05
N HIS A 132 -2.10 3.23 28.76
CA HIS A 132 -2.53 4.47 29.44
C HIS A 132 -2.72 4.31 30.95
N VAL A 133 -3.07 3.11 31.41
CA VAL A 133 -3.24 2.81 32.85
C VAL A 133 -1.86 2.81 33.54
N GLU A 134 -0.87 2.16 32.92
CA GLU A 134 0.50 2.11 33.40
C GLU A 134 1.13 3.49 33.45
N ILE A 135 0.95 4.30 32.41
CA ILE A 135 1.45 5.68 32.35
C ILE A 135 0.89 6.50 33.52
N LYS A 136 -0.41 6.37 33.82
CA LYS A 136 -1.02 7.05 34.96
C LYS A 136 -0.57 6.49 36.30
N SER A 137 -0.45 5.16 36.42
CA SER A 137 -0.06 4.50 37.67
C SER A 137 1.36 4.83 38.10
N PHE A 138 2.28 5.00 37.14
CA PHE A 138 3.68 5.34 37.37
C PHE A 138 3.98 6.84 37.24
N ASN A 139 2.98 7.69 36.99
CA ASN A 139 3.15 9.14 36.72
C ASN A 139 4.17 9.41 35.58
N ALA A 140 4.18 8.57 34.55
CA ALA A 140 5.15 8.60 33.47
C ALA A 140 4.78 9.53 32.31
N GLN A 141 3.80 10.44 32.48
CA GLN A 141 3.28 11.32 31.40
C GLN A 141 4.38 12.20 30.81
N GLU A 142 5.25 12.77 31.64
CA GLU A 142 6.33 13.65 31.17
C GLU A 142 7.37 12.88 30.35
N TYR A 143 7.69 11.67 30.75
CA TYR A 143 8.56 10.76 30.01
C TYR A 143 7.99 10.41 28.62
N GLU A 144 6.72 10.01 28.55
CA GLU A 144 6.07 9.68 27.28
C GLU A 144 5.90 10.91 26.38
N ASN A 145 5.58 12.07 26.94
CA ASN A 145 5.54 13.31 26.18
C ASN A 145 6.90 13.67 25.58
N SER A 146 7.98 13.46 26.30
CA SER A 146 9.34 13.68 25.80
C SER A 146 9.68 12.74 24.64
N ARG A 147 9.40 11.46 24.78
CA ARG A 147 9.57 10.45 23.72
C ARG A 147 8.80 10.80 22.45
N PHE A 148 7.53 11.15 22.63
CA PHE A 148 6.67 11.56 21.50
C PHE A 148 7.18 12.82 20.83
N PHE A 149 7.60 13.83 21.62
CA PHE A 149 8.13 15.07 21.09
C PHE A 149 9.40 14.86 20.28
N GLU A 150 10.31 14.00 20.71
CA GLU A 150 11.53 13.65 19.97
C GLU A 150 11.22 12.97 18.63
N ALA A 151 10.36 11.95 18.63
CA ALA A 151 9.95 11.24 17.44
C ALA A 151 9.22 12.17 16.44
N ASN A 152 8.29 12.99 16.95
CA ASN A 152 7.55 13.96 16.16
C ASN A 152 8.47 15.07 15.57
N THR A 153 9.45 15.51 16.35
CA THR A 153 10.47 16.47 15.88
C THR A 153 11.36 15.86 14.80
N SER A 154 11.74 14.60 14.94
CA SER A 154 12.46 13.87 13.90
C SER A 154 11.64 13.79 12.61
N ASN A 155 10.38 13.40 12.68
CA ASN A 155 9.46 13.36 11.54
C ASN A 155 9.33 14.75 10.88
N LYS A 156 9.07 15.80 11.65
CA LYS A 156 9.02 17.18 11.18
C LYS A 156 10.29 17.56 10.41
N ASN A 157 11.47 17.27 10.96
CA ASN A 157 12.74 17.64 10.36
C ASN A 157 13.00 16.89 9.02
N GLN A 158 12.55 15.63 8.90
CA GLN A 158 12.64 14.91 7.63
C GLN A 158 11.67 15.48 6.59
N ASN A 159 10.45 15.83 6.99
CA ASN A 159 9.47 16.49 6.12
C ASN A 159 10.00 17.84 5.62
N LEU A 160 10.56 18.68 6.50
CA LEU A 160 11.19 19.96 6.10
C LEU A 160 12.31 19.77 5.07
N LYS A 161 13.14 18.73 5.24
CA LYS A 161 14.21 18.43 4.26
C LYS A 161 13.63 17.96 2.91
N LEU A 162 12.53 17.22 2.92
CA LEU A 162 11.85 16.80 1.70
C LEU A 162 11.27 18.00 0.97
N GLU A 163 10.53 18.85 1.69
CA GLU A 163 9.93 20.06 1.13
C GLU A 163 10.99 21.02 0.59
N ALA A 164 12.07 21.27 1.35
CA ALA A 164 13.18 22.09 0.90
C ALA A 164 13.81 21.53 -0.39
N THR A 165 14.05 20.20 -0.44
CA THR A 165 14.64 19.57 -1.64
C THR A 165 13.71 19.67 -2.84
N GLY A 166 12.41 19.44 -2.67
CA GLY A 166 11.40 19.53 -3.73
C GLY A 166 11.25 20.97 -4.24
N ASN A 167 11.14 21.92 -3.30
CA ASN A 167 10.94 23.33 -3.64
C ASN A 167 12.17 23.99 -4.27
N MET A 168 13.40 23.57 -3.90
CA MET A 168 14.62 24.11 -4.52
C MET A 168 14.86 23.58 -5.94
N ALA A 169 14.39 22.39 -6.27
CA ALA A 169 14.57 21.84 -7.61
C ALA A 169 13.90 22.71 -8.69
N THR A 170 12.72 23.26 -8.41
CA THR A 170 11.97 24.08 -9.36
C THR A 170 12.70 25.39 -9.74
N PRO A 171 13.17 26.26 -8.82
CA PRO A 171 13.95 27.44 -9.14
C PRO A 171 15.24 27.12 -9.90
N ILE A 172 15.95 26.05 -9.52
CA ILE A 172 17.17 25.65 -10.22
C ILE A 172 16.90 25.31 -11.68
N ILE A 173 15.83 24.54 -11.94
CA ILE A 173 15.40 24.20 -13.30
C ILE A 173 15.01 25.48 -14.05
N GLN A 174 14.27 26.40 -13.41
CA GLN A 174 13.87 27.67 -14.03
C GLN A 174 15.06 28.54 -14.44
N VAL A 175 16.06 28.65 -13.56
CA VAL A 175 17.31 29.39 -13.88
C VAL A 175 18.02 28.75 -15.08
N LEU A 176 18.12 27.42 -15.11
CA LEU A 176 18.74 26.73 -16.25
C LEU A 176 17.97 26.94 -17.56
N VAL A 177 16.64 26.84 -17.50
CA VAL A 177 15.78 27.11 -18.67
C VAL A 177 15.96 28.55 -19.11
N SER A 178 16.00 29.53 -18.21
CA SER A 178 16.25 30.94 -18.53
C SER A 178 17.62 31.16 -19.17
N ILE A 179 18.68 30.53 -18.65
CA ILE A 179 20.02 30.59 -19.25
C ILE A 179 20.00 29.97 -20.64
N SER A 180 19.36 28.83 -20.80
CA SER A 180 19.22 28.14 -22.09
C SER A 180 18.49 29.01 -23.12
N LEU A 181 17.39 29.63 -22.73
CA LEU A 181 16.63 30.56 -23.58
C LEU A 181 17.47 31.81 -23.89
N SER A 182 18.24 32.35 -22.96
CA SER A 182 19.14 33.47 -23.20
C SER A 182 20.23 33.16 -24.23
N ILE A 183 20.80 31.95 -24.16
CA ILE A 183 21.79 31.47 -25.14
C ILE A 183 21.13 31.35 -26.52
N VAL A 184 19.93 30.76 -26.60
CA VAL A 184 19.16 30.66 -27.84
C VAL A 184 18.84 32.06 -28.40
N ALA A 185 18.44 33.01 -27.54
CA ALA A 185 18.17 34.39 -27.93
C ALA A 185 19.42 35.09 -28.52
N TYR A 186 20.58 34.91 -27.85
CA TYR A 186 21.84 35.47 -28.30
C TYR A 186 22.20 34.98 -29.71
N PHE A 187 22.10 33.68 -29.97
CA PHE A 187 22.38 33.12 -31.31
C PHE A 187 21.31 33.46 -32.33
N ALA A 188 20.04 33.60 -31.93
CA ALA A 188 18.96 33.97 -32.79
C ALA A 188 19.04 35.43 -33.30
N LEU A 189 19.43 36.35 -32.40
CA LEU A 189 19.55 37.77 -32.71
C LEU A 189 20.91 38.15 -33.33
N GLY A 190 21.97 37.38 -33.02
CA GLY A 190 23.36 37.67 -33.42
C GLY A 190 23.71 37.32 -34.86
N ALA A 191 22.78 36.78 -35.68
CA ALA A 191 23.02 36.34 -37.06
C ALA A 191 24.22 35.37 -37.27
N GLN A 192 24.90 34.95 -36.20
CA GLN A 192 26.15 34.18 -36.23
C GLN A 192 25.99 32.76 -36.81
N LEU A 193 24.76 32.20 -36.77
CA LEU A 193 24.43 30.85 -37.33
C LEU A 193 23.71 30.98 -38.69
N GLY A 194 23.66 32.17 -39.29
CA GLY A 194 22.86 32.41 -40.50
C GLY A 194 21.36 32.23 -40.25
N ILE A 195 20.91 32.52 -39.04
CA ILE A 195 19.52 32.44 -38.63
C ILE A 195 18.98 33.87 -38.58
N SER A 196 18.17 34.23 -39.56
CA SER A 196 17.35 35.46 -39.51
C SER A 196 15.96 35.07 -39.06
N LEU A 197 15.59 35.47 -37.86
CA LEU A 197 14.23 35.28 -37.34
C LEU A 197 13.47 36.60 -37.44
N ASP A 198 12.26 36.54 -37.95
CA ASP A 198 11.28 37.60 -37.77
C ASP A 198 10.77 37.64 -36.34
N ALA A 199 10.29 38.78 -35.88
CA ALA A 199 9.87 38.98 -34.51
C ALA A 199 8.74 38.00 -34.09
N GLU A 200 7.88 37.64 -35.03
CA GLU A 200 6.78 36.70 -34.80
C GLU A 200 7.28 35.30 -34.49
N THR A 201 8.16 34.77 -35.33
CA THR A 201 8.80 33.44 -35.12
C THR A 201 9.63 33.40 -33.84
N PHE A 202 10.31 34.48 -33.51
CA PHE A 202 11.06 34.60 -32.25
C PHE A 202 10.13 34.47 -31.03
N VAL A 203 9.05 35.26 -30.95
CA VAL A 203 8.07 35.22 -29.86
C VAL A 203 7.39 33.86 -29.79
N ALA A 204 6.99 33.27 -30.91
CA ALA A 204 6.36 31.96 -30.99
C ALA A 204 7.30 30.86 -30.45
N PHE A 205 8.59 30.87 -30.85
CA PHE A 205 9.58 29.89 -30.39
C PHE A 205 9.81 29.97 -28.90
N PHE A 206 10.01 31.17 -28.34
CA PHE A 206 10.26 31.34 -26.90
C PHE A 206 9.04 30.98 -26.05
N THR A 207 7.85 31.33 -26.53
CA THR A 207 6.59 30.97 -25.86
C THR A 207 6.41 29.44 -25.82
N ALA A 208 6.60 28.78 -26.96
CA ALA A 208 6.49 27.33 -27.05
C ALA A 208 7.54 26.61 -26.20
N ALA A 209 8.79 27.05 -26.21
CA ALA A 209 9.86 26.51 -25.40
C ALA A 209 9.59 26.68 -23.88
N GLY A 210 9.08 27.85 -23.47
CA GLY A 210 8.67 28.10 -22.09
C GLY A 210 7.52 27.21 -21.62
N LEU A 211 6.55 26.94 -22.49
CA LEU A 211 5.42 26.06 -22.21
C LEU A 211 5.84 24.59 -22.00
N MET A 212 6.99 24.15 -22.53
CA MET A 212 7.50 22.78 -22.32
C MET A 212 7.92 22.47 -20.86
N ALA A 213 8.24 23.49 -20.07
CA ALA A 213 8.71 23.30 -18.69
C ALA A 213 7.69 22.57 -17.79
N LYS A 214 6.39 22.85 -17.98
CA LYS A 214 5.30 22.23 -17.20
C LYS A 214 5.13 20.74 -17.51
N PRO A 215 4.98 20.29 -18.76
CA PRO A 215 4.92 18.88 -19.14
C PRO A 215 6.14 18.09 -18.67
N ILE A 216 7.35 18.60 -18.85
CA ILE A 216 8.59 17.94 -18.42
C ILE A 216 8.55 17.66 -16.93
N ARG A 217 8.16 18.63 -16.09
CA ARG A 217 8.05 18.47 -14.64
C ARG A 217 6.96 17.45 -14.28
N GLN A 218 5.80 17.48 -14.92
CA GLN A 218 4.71 16.56 -14.63
C GLN A 218 5.06 15.11 -15.01
N LEU A 219 5.69 14.92 -16.16
CA LEU A 219 6.19 13.60 -16.61
C LEU A 219 7.28 13.06 -15.65
N SER A 220 8.16 13.91 -15.16
CA SER A 220 9.19 13.52 -14.17
C SER A 220 8.58 12.99 -12.86
N ASN A 221 7.42 13.52 -12.46
CA ASN A 221 6.74 13.11 -11.23
C ASN A 221 5.93 11.80 -11.38
N ILE A 222 5.67 11.34 -12.61
CA ILE A 222 4.91 10.11 -12.85
C ILE A 222 5.56 8.90 -12.19
N ASN A 223 6.89 8.79 -12.24
CA ASN A 223 7.61 7.66 -11.66
C ASN A 223 7.28 7.49 -10.16
N MET A 224 7.21 8.60 -9.40
CA MET A 224 6.85 8.56 -7.99
C MET A 224 5.40 8.10 -7.78
N ILE A 225 4.46 8.57 -8.62
CA ILE A 225 3.05 8.17 -8.55
C ILE A 225 2.91 6.67 -8.84
N VAL A 226 3.58 6.18 -9.90
CA VAL A 226 3.56 4.76 -10.29
C VAL A 226 4.17 3.89 -9.21
N GLN A 227 5.31 4.27 -8.62
CA GLN A 227 5.96 3.49 -7.55
C GLN A 227 5.07 3.38 -6.29
N LYS A 228 4.40 4.47 -5.91
CA LYS A 228 3.42 4.43 -4.80
C LYS A 228 2.24 3.52 -5.11
N GLY A 229 1.70 3.62 -6.32
CA GLY A 229 0.60 2.76 -6.76
C GLY A 229 1.00 1.28 -6.85
N LEU A 230 2.23 0.99 -7.31
CA LEU A 230 2.74 -0.37 -7.39
C LEU A 230 2.92 -0.99 -6.00
N ALA A 231 3.49 -0.23 -5.04
CA ALA A 231 3.62 -0.70 -3.66
C ALA A 231 2.24 -1.02 -3.04
N ALA A 232 1.26 -0.14 -3.25
CA ALA A 232 -0.10 -0.38 -2.80
C ALA A 232 -0.77 -1.58 -3.51
N ALA A 233 -0.51 -1.78 -4.80
CA ALA A 233 -1.01 -2.92 -5.56
C ALA A 233 -0.45 -4.25 -5.04
N VAL A 234 0.84 -4.31 -4.72
CA VAL A 234 1.47 -5.51 -4.13
C VAL A 234 0.73 -5.92 -2.85
N GLU A 235 0.49 -4.99 -1.92
CA GLU A 235 -0.23 -5.30 -0.66
C GLU A 235 -1.64 -5.86 -0.90
N ILE A 236 -2.35 -5.35 -1.93
CA ILE A 236 -3.70 -5.80 -2.27
C ILE A 236 -3.67 -7.18 -2.89
N PHE A 237 -2.80 -7.40 -3.88
CA PHE A 237 -2.72 -8.68 -4.57
C PHE A 237 -2.16 -9.77 -3.66
N GLU A 238 -1.20 -9.47 -2.79
CA GLU A 238 -0.76 -10.41 -1.75
C GLU A 238 -1.90 -10.88 -0.86
N GLN A 239 -2.89 -10.04 -0.57
CA GLN A 239 -4.07 -10.45 0.19
C GLN A 239 -5.07 -11.24 -0.67
N LEU A 240 -5.29 -10.85 -1.91
CA LEU A 240 -6.19 -11.57 -2.83
C LEU A 240 -5.66 -12.96 -3.20
N ASP A 241 -4.34 -13.10 -3.32
CA ASP A 241 -3.65 -14.34 -3.66
C ASP A 241 -3.47 -15.30 -2.46
N GLN A 242 -3.83 -14.86 -1.23
CA GLN A 242 -3.78 -15.77 -0.07
C GLN A 242 -4.65 -17.01 -0.30
N GLU A 243 -4.18 -18.13 0.22
CA GLU A 243 -4.96 -19.36 0.20
C GLU A 243 -6.24 -19.20 1.03
N VAL A 244 -7.35 -19.62 0.45
CA VAL A 244 -8.65 -19.64 1.12
C VAL A 244 -8.73 -20.82 2.07
N GLU A 245 -9.66 -20.76 3.01
CA GLU A 245 -9.92 -21.88 3.91
C GLU A 245 -10.35 -23.13 3.11
N SER A 246 -9.62 -24.24 3.30
CA SER A 246 -9.87 -25.48 2.56
C SER A 246 -11.11 -26.20 3.10
N ASP A 247 -12.14 -26.32 2.28
CA ASP A 247 -13.32 -27.13 2.57
C ASP A 247 -13.40 -28.32 1.63
N LEU A 248 -12.78 -29.43 2.01
CA LEU A 248 -12.77 -30.69 1.26
C LEU A 248 -13.84 -31.67 1.74
N GLY A 249 -14.56 -31.33 2.82
CA GLY A 249 -15.59 -32.16 3.41
C GLY A 249 -16.93 -32.06 2.68
N ASN A 250 -17.60 -33.19 2.53
CA ASN A 250 -18.92 -33.26 1.88
C ASN A 250 -20.02 -33.80 2.80
N ASN A 251 -19.67 -34.29 4.01
CA ASN A 251 -20.64 -34.83 4.95
C ASN A 251 -21.53 -33.72 5.51
N LYS A 252 -22.84 -33.95 5.52
CA LYS A 252 -23.88 -33.06 6.04
C LYS A 252 -24.84 -33.82 6.95
N ASP A 253 -24.39 -34.92 7.55
CA ASP A 253 -25.22 -35.69 8.48
C ASP A 253 -25.54 -34.87 9.72
N ILE A 254 -26.68 -35.12 10.32
CA ILE A 254 -27.11 -34.44 11.56
C ILE A 254 -26.12 -34.80 12.68
N ILE A 255 -25.60 -33.78 13.33
CA ILE A 255 -24.66 -33.92 14.43
C ILE A 255 -25.46 -34.11 15.73
N GLU A 256 -25.28 -35.25 16.39
CA GLU A 256 -25.84 -35.54 17.71
C GLU A 256 -25.04 -34.97 18.84
N GLY A 257 -23.70 -34.87 18.67
CA GLY A 257 -22.78 -34.14 19.56
C GLY A 257 -21.90 -35.02 20.43
N ASN A 258 -21.62 -36.28 20.06
CA ASN A 258 -20.57 -37.06 20.67
C ASN A 258 -19.23 -36.67 20.07
N ILE A 259 -18.33 -36.08 20.84
CA ILE A 259 -17.03 -35.58 20.38
C ILE A 259 -15.91 -36.46 20.96
N GLU A 260 -14.98 -36.86 20.10
CA GLU A 260 -13.83 -37.65 20.49
C GLU A 260 -12.54 -37.02 19.96
N PHE A 261 -11.57 -36.87 20.86
CA PHE A 261 -10.18 -36.50 20.56
C PHE A 261 -9.34 -37.74 20.77
N ASP A 262 -8.57 -38.13 19.76
CA ASP A 262 -7.68 -39.29 19.81
C ASP A 262 -6.26 -38.87 19.40
N ASN A 263 -5.34 -38.88 20.36
CA ASN A 263 -3.92 -38.57 20.24
C ASN A 263 -3.65 -37.27 19.48
N VAL A 264 -4.45 -36.23 19.75
CA VAL A 264 -4.42 -34.96 19.02
C VAL A 264 -3.21 -34.14 19.41
N ASN A 265 -2.45 -33.74 18.40
CA ASN A 265 -1.33 -32.81 18.48
C ASN A 265 -1.59 -31.56 17.69
N PHE A 266 -1.20 -30.40 18.23
CA PHE A 266 -1.40 -29.14 17.54
C PHE A 266 -0.32 -28.10 17.87
N SER A 267 0.07 -27.34 16.83
CA SER A 267 0.93 -26.15 16.92
C SER A 267 0.39 -25.03 16.04
N TYR A 268 0.36 -23.77 16.52
CA TYR A 268 0.00 -22.61 15.71
C TYR A 268 1.07 -22.27 14.67
N GLU A 269 2.33 -22.47 15.03
CA GLU A 269 3.49 -22.25 14.17
C GLU A 269 4.45 -23.44 14.26
N THR A 270 5.31 -23.58 13.26
CA THR A 270 6.34 -24.60 13.28
C THR A 270 7.31 -24.36 14.44
N GLY A 271 7.25 -25.19 15.47
CA GLY A 271 8.24 -25.23 16.56
C GLY A 271 7.71 -25.14 17.98
N ARG A 272 6.50 -24.66 18.23
CA ARG A 272 5.90 -24.66 19.59
C ARG A 272 4.62 -25.46 19.62
N GLN A 273 4.73 -26.67 20.16
CA GLN A 273 3.59 -27.56 20.39
C GLN A 273 2.72 -27.01 21.55
N VAL A 274 1.41 -26.85 21.29
CA VAL A 274 0.43 -26.35 22.24
C VAL A 274 -0.41 -27.48 22.82
N LEU A 275 -0.79 -28.44 21.97
CA LEU A 275 -1.44 -29.69 22.40
C LEU A 275 -0.53 -30.85 22.07
N ASN A 276 -0.36 -31.73 23.04
CA ASN A 276 0.50 -32.92 22.97
C ASN A 276 -0.26 -34.14 23.45
N ASP A 277 -0.56 -35.04 22.50
CA ASP A 277 -1.19 -36.34 22.76
C ASP A 277 -2.48 -36.23 23.58
N ILE A 278 -3.39 -35.34 23.16
CA ILE A 278 -4.65 -35.07 23.85
C ILE A 278 -5.68 -36.05 23.40
N SER A 279 -6.20 -36.83 24.38
CA SER A 279 -7.27 -37.83 24.18
C SER A 279 -8.34 -37.69 25.25
N PHE A 280 -9.59 -37.50 24.82
CA PHE A 280 -10.77 -37.48 25.68
C PHE A 280 -12.05 -37.62 24.84
N SER A 281 -13.18 -37.92 25.47
CA SER A 281 -14.50 -37.95 24.84
C SER A 281 -15.51 -37.13 25.61
N ILE A 282 -16.48 -36.58 24.89
CA ILE A 282 -17.63 -35.82 25.40
C ILE A 282 -18.88 -36.47 24.81
N ASN A 283 -19.80 -36.89 25.67
CA ASN A 283 -21.04 -37.51 25.21
C ASN A 283 -22.16 -36.46 24.94
N LYS A 284 -23.09 -36.81 24.11
CA LYS A 284 -24.31 -36.03 23.84
C LYS A 284 -24.93 -35.56 25.17
N ASN A 285 -25.34 -34.29 25.22
CA ASN A 285 -25.93 -33.63 26.40
C ASN A 285 -25.00 -33.53 27.62
N GLU A 286 -23.73 -33.81 27.50
CA GLU A 286 -22.77 -33.65 28.56
C GLU A 286 -22.20 -32.21 28.60
N THR A 287 -21.98 -31.67 29.81
CA THR A 287 -21.30 -30.38 29.98
C THR A 287 -19.91 -30.64 30.53
N VAL A 288 -18.90 -30.29 29.79
CA VAL A 288 -17.49 -30.49 30.15
C VAL A 288 -16.81 -29.15 30.40
N ALA A 289 -16.10 -29.01 31.53
CA ALA A 289 -15.28 -27.85 31.84
C ALA A 289 -13.81 -28.14 31.56
N ILE A 290 -13.19 -27.36 30.65
CA ILE A 290 -11.75 -27.44 30.39
C ILE A 290 -11.04 -26.44 31.30
N VAL A 291 -10.25 -26.94 32.27
CA VAL A 291 -9.56 -26.10 33.25
C VAL A 291 -8.04 -26.24 33.13
N GLY A 292 -7.31 -25.19 33.49
CA GLY A 292 -5.86 -25.18 33.42
C GLY A 292 -5.28 -23.76 33.46
N LYS A 293 -3.95 -23.66 33.56
CA LYS A 293 -3.22 -22.37 33.56
C LYS A 293 -3.44 -21.60 32.28
N SER A 294 -3.20 -20.27 32.31
CA SER A 294 -3.20 -19.46 31.07
C SER A 294 -2.14 -20.01 30.09
N GLY A 295 -2.49 -20.11 28.81
CA GLY A 295 -1.61 -20.68 27.79
C GLY A 295 -1.55 -22.21 27.72
N SER A 296 -2.38 -22.96 28.50
CA SER A 296 -2.39 -24.44 28.49
C SER A 296 -3.17 -25.07 27.32
N GLY A 297 -3.63 -24.28 26.32
CA GLY A 297 -4.30 -24.83 25.15
C GLY A 297 -5.83 -24.96 25.23
N LYS A 298 -6.49 -24.45 26.31
CA LYS A 298 -7.95 -24.55 26.48
C LYS A 298 -8.75 -23.98 25.30
N SER A 299 -8.46 -22.74 24.92
CA SER A 299 -9.10 -22.10 23.74
C SER A 299 -8.72 -22.78 22.44
N THR A 300 -7.54 -23.41 22.38
CA THR A 300 -7.12 -24.18 21.21
C THR A 300 -8.00 -25.38 21.00
N ILE A 301 -8.30 -26.16 22.06
CA ILE A 301 -9.22 -27.30 21.98
C ILE A 301 -10.58 -26.85 21.44
N ALA A 302 -11.14 -25.75 21.99
CA ALA A 302 -12.41 -25.21 21.54
C ALA A 302 -12.38 -24.76 20.07
N ASN A 303 -11.26 -24.19 19.61
CA ASN A 303 -11.09 -23.71 18.23
C ASN A 303 -10.87 -24.83 17.21
N LEU A 304 -10.42 -26.02 17.63
CA LEU A 304 -10.24 -27.17 16.76
C LEU A 304 -11.58 -27.84 16.39
N ILE A 305 -12.58 -27.81 17.27
CA ILE A 305 -13.89 -28.45 17.02
C ILE A 305 -14.59 -27.85 15.77
N PRO A 306 -14.74 -26.50 15.63
CA PRO A 306 -15.32 -25.90 14.43
C PRO A 306 -14.32 -25.78 13.27
N ARG A 307 -13.16 -26.43 13.37
CA ARG A 307 -12.07 -26.39 12.36
C ARG A 307 -11.62 -24.96 12.02
N PHE A 308 -11.49 -24.08 13.01
CA PHE A 308 -10.80 -22.80 12.79
C PHE A 308 -9.29 -22.98 12.55
N TYR A 309 -8.77 -24.13 12.97
CA TYR A 309 -7.43 -24.63 12.70
C TYR A 309 -7.51 -26.14 12.45
N ASN A 310 -6.58 -26.64 11.64
CA ASN A 310 -6.43 -28.08 11.46
C ASN A 310 -5.39 -28.62 12.46
N HIS A 311 -5.67 -29.75 13.11
CA HIS A 311 -4.70 -30.42 13.98
C HIS A 311 -3.51 -30.94 13.18
N SER A 312 -2.34 -31.06 13.84
CA SER A 312 -1.09 -31.49 13.19
C SER A 312 -1.04 -33.02 13.02
N SER A 313 -1.57 -33.76 13.98
CA SER A 313 -1.69 -35.23 13.97
C SER A 313 -2.75 -35.68 14.97
N GLY A 314 -3.12 -36.94 14.91
CA GLY A 314 -4.24 -37.51 15.67
C GLY A 314 -5.55 -37.45 14.91
N ASN A 315 -6.65 -37.65 15.60
CA ASN A 315 -7.99 -37.56 15.01
C ASN A 315 -8.96 -36.83 15.94
N ILE A 316 -9.84 -36.02 15.35
CA ILE A 316 -11.00 -35.44 16.05
C ILE A 316 -12.22 -35.89 15.29
N SER A 317 -13.14 -36.56 15.98
CA SER A 317 -14.38 -37.04 15.37
C SER A 317 -15.61 -36.52 16.10
N ILE A 318 -16.70 -36.39 15.36
CA ILE A 318 -18.04 -36.09 15.89
C ILE A 318 -18.97 -37.21 15.42
N ASP A 319 -19.63 -37.86 16.37
CA ASP A 319 -20.49 -39.04 16.15
C ASP A 319 -19.80 -40.15 15.33
N GLY A 320 -18.50 -40.35 15.58
CA GLY A 320 -17.64 -41.33 14.91
C GLY A 320 -17.14 -40.91 13.52
N THR A 321 -17.54 -39.73 13.01
CA THR A 321 -17.07 -39.21 11.72
C THR A 321 -15.94 -38.18 11.95
N PRO A 322 -14.79 -38.30 11.28
CA PRO A 322 -13.73 -37.31 11.35
C PRO A 322 -14.20 -35.90 10.96
N ILE A 323 -13.82 -34.88 11.73
CA ILE A 323 -14.25 -33.49 11.46
C ILE A 323 -13.81 -32.98 10.08
N SER A 324 -12.76 -33.56 9.49
CA SER A 324 -12.29 -33.26 8.15
C SER A 324 -13.24 -33.66 7.03
N GLU A 325 -14.15 -34.62 7.29
CA GLU A 325 -15.12 -35.09 6.32
C GLU A 325 -16.39 -34.24 6.27
N PHE A 326 -16.69 -33.48 7.31
CA PHE A 326 -17.81 -32.53 7.30
C PHE A 326 -17.51 -31.32 6.46
N SER A 327 -18.51 -30.82 5.72
CA SER A 327 -18.37 -29.47 5.12
C SER A 327 -18.29 -28.42 6.23
N LEU A 328 -17.45 -27.41 6.03
CA LEU A 328 -17.21 -26.34 7.05
C LEU A 328 -18.51 -25.61 7.39
N ASP A 329 -19.31 -25.28 6.38
CA ASP A 329 -20.58 -24.60 6.56
C ASP A 329 -21.55 -25.43 7.42
N HIS A 330 -21.63 -26.74 7.16
CA HIS A 330 -22.50 -27.63 7.92
C HIS A 330 -22.00 -27.79 9.37
N LEU A 331 -20.73 -28.08 9.56
CA LEU A 331 -20.11 -28.24 10.88
C LEU A 331 -20.30 -26.98 11.75
N ARG A 332 -20.05 -25.81 11.18
CA ARG A 332 -20.18 -24.53 11.87
C ARG A 332 -21.63 -24.10 12.10
N SER A 333 -22.56 -24.49 11.23
CA SER A 333 -23.98 -24.25 11.46
C SER A 333 -24.55 -25.04 12.63
N GLN A 334 -23.96 -26.19 12.97
CA GLN A 334 -24.32 -27.03 14.10
C GLN A 334 -23.52 -26.69 15.38
N THR A 335 -22.54 -25.79 15.27
CA THR A 335 -21.67 -25.38 16.38
C THR A 335 -21.96 -23.94 16.76
N VAL A 336 -22.23 -23.68 18.05
CA VAL A 336 -22.36 -22.31 18.56
C VAL A 336 -21.16 -22.03 19.46
N SER A 337 -20.40 -20.97 19.14
CA SER A 337 -19.29 -20.48 19.95
C SER A 337 -19.51 -19.03 20.32
N TYR A 338 -19.39 -18.72 21.64
CA TYR A 338 -19.43 -17.33 22.12
C TYR A 338 -18.45 -17.16 23.28
N THR A 339 -17.83 -15.96 23.35
CA THR A 339 -16.85 -15.57 24.36
C THR A 339 -17.36 -14.37 25.13
#